data_1b91626bc40abe4ede2635553224370c
#
_entry.id   1b91626bc40abe4ede2635553224370c
#
_cell.length_a   1.000
_cell.length_b   1.000
_cell.length_c   1.000
_cell.angle_alpha   90.00
_cell.angle_beta   90.00
_cell.angle_gamma   90.00
#
_symmetry.space_group_name_H-M   'P 1'
#
loop_
_entity.id
_entity.type
_entity.pdbx_description
1 polymer ?
#
loop_
_entity_poly.entity_id
_entity_poly.type
_entity_poly.pdbx_seq_one_letter_code
_entity_poly.pdbx_strand_id
1 'polypeptide(L)'
;MKLVSDDLLKTPLDQAEIDFENEGGETYICGNPPYAGLSSQTPEQKADLKWLFEDHSQYWKSFDYVMGWFWKAHEFMHHQTAKAAFVATNSICQGQLVHMFWPLLLDASSRIFFAYSSFKWRNLATHNAGVTVLIIGLTTDTGKGARLFEASDGDEAIEKFVPNINAYIVPGPNLYVDAVSRAPTGRPDMYWGNKPTDAGNLILSPDEARQITRESPTAKKFLRPYFGSDEFIKGSPRVCIWVTDADESEASSVPSLAVRFEQVREFRESSKAKETRPAAQYPHRFRQIQGKPGNQSIIVPIHSSESRPYLPVGLLPTGGIISNAAYGLYDAPLWNMALIASRLHLVWIATVCGKLETRYRYSNTLGWNTFPVPTLTEKNKADLIRCAEDILLAREHHFPATIADLYDPENMPADLRAAHDRNDEVLERIYIGRRFKNDTERLEKLFDLYTKMTASAAPAKGKKRKAGANA
;
A
#
# COMPACT_ATOMS: atom_id res chain seq x y z
N MET A 1 43.59 -8.52 -14.98
CA MET A 1 42.58 -7.66 -15.60
C MET A 1 43.30 -6.44 -16.15
N LYS A 2 43.53 -6.36 -17.46
CA LYS A 2 44.06 -5.14 -18.08
C LYS A 2 42.89 -4.22 -18.35
N LEU A 3 42.84 -3.11 -17.62
CA LEU A 3 41.97 -2.00 -17.98
C LEU A 3 42.50 -1.36 -19.27
N VAL A 4 41.84 -1.60 -20.38
CA VAL A 4 42.09 -0.90 -21.64
C VAL A 4 41.29 0.40 -21.59
N SER A 5 41.93 1.47 -21.05
CA SER A 5 41.27 2.74 -20.82
C SER A 5 41.09 3.64 -22.05
N ASP A 6 41.70 3.30 -23.18
CA ASP A 6 41.72 4.17 -24.36
C ASP A 6 40.73 3.81 -25.49
N ASP A 7 40.13 2.62 -25.47
CA ASP A 7 39.19 2.18 -26.50
C ASP A 7 37.71 2.44 -26.20
N LEU A 8 37.38 2.64 -24.95
CA LEU A 8 35.99 2.92 -24.51
C LEU A 8 35.36 4.22 -25.06
N LEU A 9 36.20 5.12 -25.60
CA LEU A 9 35.74 6.41 -26.13
C LEU A 9 35.81 6.54 -27.67
N LYS A 10 36.32 5.53 -28.36
CA LYS A 10 36.60 5.61 -29.82
C LYS A 10 35.81 4.68 -30.72
N THR A 11 35.27 3.60 -30.19
CA THR A 11 34.44 2.69 -30.97
C THR A 11 33.35 2.12 -30.07
N PRO A 12 32.06 2.21 -30.43
CA PRO A 12 31.02 1.46 -29.74
C PRO A 12 31.37 -0.02 -29.93
N LEU A 13 31.67 -0.72 -28.83
CA LEU A 13 31.80 -2.17 -28.88
C LEU A 13 30.45 -2.73 -29.33
N ASP A 14 30.43 -3.40 -30.46
CA ASP A 14 29.29 -4.18 -30.89
C ASP A 14 29.06 -5.27 -29.82
N GLN A 15 27.83 -5.49 -29.40
CA GLN A 15 27.50 -6.45 -28.36
C GLN A 15 27.92 -7.88 -28.71
N ALA A 16 28.15 -8.16 -29.99
CA ALA A 16 28.69 -9.42 -30.52
C ALA A 16 30.19 -9.59 -30.24
N GLU A 17 30.94 -8.53 -29.98
CA GLU A 17 32.40 -8.58 -29.72
C GLU A 17 32.72 -8.74 -28.22
N ILE A 18 31.72 -8.68 -27.33
CA ILE A 18 31.88 -9.02 -25.91
C ILE A 18 31.76 -10.55 -25.79
N ASP A 19 32.71 -11.25 -26.34
CA ASP A 19 32.85 -12.68 -26.12
C ASP A 19 33.51 -12.88 -24.75
N PHE A 20 32.64 -13.16 -23.75
CA PHE A 20 33.13 -13.64 -22.46
C PHE A 20 33.60 -15.11 -22.67
N GLU A 21 34.82 -15.31 -23.15
CA GLU A 21 35.49 -16.59 -23.03
C GLU A 21 35.57 -16.96 -21.54
N ASN A 22 34.50 -17.59 -21.06
CA ASN A 22 34.45 -18.09 -19.70
C ASN A 22 35.08 -19.45 -19.66
N GLU A 23 36.42 -19.51 -19.65
CA GLU A 23 37.22 -20.74 -19.55
C GLU A 23 37.02 -21.43 -18.17
N GLY A 24 35.74 -21.67 -17.76
CA GLY A 24 35.39 -22.34 -16.51
C GLY A 24 35.33 -21.42 -15.30
N GLY A 25 35.31 -20.09 -15.47
CA GLY A 25 35.10 -19.09 -14.41
C GLY A 25 33.64 -18.87 -14.05
N GLU A 26 33.37 -18.21 -12.92
CA GLU A 26 32.04 -17.80 -12.53
C GLU A 26 31.63 -16.50 -13.26
N THR A 27 30.39 -16.45 -13.80
CA THR A 27 29.84 -15.26 -14.45
C THR A 27 28.93 -14.50 -13.47
N TYR A 28 29.21 -13.21 -13.29
CA TYR A 28 28.42 -12.32 -12.44
C TYR A 28 27.92 -11.11 -13.23
N ILE A 29 26.61 -10.86 -13.16
CA ILE A 29 25.95 -9.69 -13.75
C ILE A 29 25.57 -8.76 -12.62
N CYS A 30 26.27 -7.63 -12.46
CA CYS A 30 26.02 -6.69 -11.37
C CYS A 30 25.75 -5.29 -11.92
N GLY A 31 24.78 -4.57 -11.34
CA GLY A 31 24.48 -3.22 -11.79
C GLY A 31 23.53 -2.44 -10.91
N ASN A 32 23.46 -1.16 -11.21
CA ASN A 32 22.45 -0.22 -10.69
C ASN A 32 21.66 0.32 -11.90
N PRO A 33 20.67 -0.45 -12.40
CA PRO A 33 19.92 -0.07 -13.59
C PRO A 33 19.04 1.16 -13.36
N PRO A 34 18.68 1.89 -14.42
CA PRO A 34 17.84 3.08 -14.28
C PRO A 34 16.44 2.73 -13.75
N TYR A 35 15.97 3.52 -12.80
CA TYR A 35 14.61 3.43 -12.23
C TYR A 35 13.71 4.42 -12.96
N ALA A 36 12.57 3.94 -13.45
CA ALA A 36 11.51 4.81 -13.95
C ALA A 36 10.15 4.14 -13.73
N GLY A 37 9.41 4.64 -12.75
CA GLY A 37 8.02 4.23 -12.54
C GLY A 37 7.13 4.69 -13.70
N LEU A 38 5.97 4.06 -13.86
CA LEU A 38 5.03 4.25 -14.98
C LEU A 38 4.81 5.71 -15.42
N SER A 39 4.69 6.64 -14.47
CA SER A 39 4.45 8.07 -14.74
C SER A 39 5.68 8.83 -15.25
N SER A 40 6.88 8.29 -15.05
CA SER A 40 8.16 8.93 -15.34
C SER A 40 8.88 8.33 -16.55
N GLN A 41 8.34 7.26 -17.13
CA GLN A 41 8.92 6.58 -18.28
C GLN A 41 8.77 7.40 -19.57
N THR A 42 9.86 7.45 -20.36
CA THR A 42 9.85 8.00 -21.71
C THR A 42 9.08 7.07 -22.68
N PRO A 43 8.72 7.55 -23.87
CA PRO A 43 8.14 6.69 -24.92
C PRO A 43 9.03 5.51 -25.30
N GLU A 44 10.36 5.71 -25.36
CA GLU A 44 11.35 4.69 -25.69
C GLU A 44 11.39 3.60 -24.59
N GLN A 45 11.46 3.99 -23.32
CA GLN A 45 11.40 3.06 -22.18
C GLN A 45 10.11 2.22 -22.16
N LYS A 46 8.97 2.82 -22.54
CA LYS A 46 7.71 2.09 -22.71
C LYS A 46 7.75 1.12 -23.89
N ALA A 47 8.42 1.48 -24.96
CA ALA A 47 8.60 0.60 -26.12
C ALA A 47 9.51 -0.60 -25.76
N ASP A 48 10.57 -0.36 -25.00
CA ASP A 48 11.46 -1.43 -24.48
C ASP A 48 10.68 -2.42 -23.60
N LEU A 49 9.92 -1.93 -22.62
CA LEU A 49 9.09 -2.78 -21.77
C LEU A 49 8.03 -3.55 -22.56
N LYS A 50 7.43 -2.91 -23.58
CA LYS A 50 6.50 -3.59 -24.46
C LYS A 50 7.19 -4.74 -25.18
N TRP A 51 8.32 -4.49 -25.81
CA TRP A 51 9.09 -5.49 -26.56
C TRP A 51 9.51 -6.67 -25.67
N LEU A 52 9.92 -6.39 -24.41
CA LEU A 52 10.34 -7.44 -23.48
C LEU A 52 9.18 -8.28 -22.94
N PHE A 53 7.99 -7.71 -22.74
CA PHE A 53 6.99 -8.33 -21.89
C PHE A 53 5.62 -8.53 -22.54
N GLU A 54 5.34 -8.02 -23.74
CA GLU A 54 3.97 -8.10 -24.30
C GLU A 54 3.48 -9.53 -24.49
N ASP A 55 4.38 -10.48 -24.77
CA ASP A 55 4.07 -11.90 -24.92
C ASP A 55 4.15 -12.68 -23.61
N HIS A 56 4.69 -12.09 -22.54
CA HIS A 56 4.93 -12.75 -21.26
C HIS A 56 3.99 -12.30 -20.15
N SER A 57 3.46 -11.07 -20.20
CA SER A 57 2.59 -10.53 -19.15
C SER A 57 1.62 -9.50 -19.68
N GLN A 58 0.32 -9.69 -19.40
CA GLN A 58 -0.70 -8.67 -19.63
C GLN A 58 -0.51 -7.39 -18.79
N TYR A 59 0.31 -7.44 -17.76
CA TYR A 59 0.56 -6.36 -16.79
C TYR A 59 1.75 -5.47 -17.15
N TRP A 60 2.45 -5.73 -18.26
CA TRP A 60 3.69 -5.03 -18.63
C TRP A 60 3.58 -3.50 -18.62
N LYS A 61 2.40 -2.96 -18.92
CA LYS A 61 2.15 -1.51 -18.89
C LYS A 61 2.28 -0.90 -17.51
N SER A 62 2.25 -1.69 -16.45
CA SER A 62 2.38 -1.25 -15.05
C SER A 62 3.79 -1.42 -14.50
N PHE A 63 4.70 -2.03 -15.27
CA PHE A 63 6.03 -2.37 -14.80
C PHE A 63 6.92 -1.12 -14.64
N ASP A 64 7.78 -1.14 -13.62
CA ASP A 64 8.89 -0.21 -13.50
C ASP A 64 9.99 -0.60 -14.50
N TYR A 65 10.68 0.39 -15.06
CA TYR A 65 11.70 0.14 -16.11
C TYR A 65 12.82 -0.79 -15.63
N VAL A 66 13.19 -0.73 -14.36
CA VAL A 66 14.20 -1.61 -13.76
C VAL A 66 13.85 -3.10 -13.90
N MET A 67 12.58 -3.46 -14.00
CA MET A 67 12.13 -4.86 -14.15
C MET A 67 12.63 -5.49 -15.44
N GLY A 68 12.84 -4.70 -16.49
CA GLY A 68 13.42 -5.17 -17.75
C GLY A 68 14.82 -5.78 -17.57
N TRP A 69 15.62 -5.22 -16.65
CA TRP A 69 16.97 -5.72 -16.34
C TRP A 69 16.94 -7.05 -15.58
N PHE A 70 16.00 -7.18 -14.64
CA PHE A 70 15.78 -8.46 -13.96
C PHE A 70 15.34 -9.56 -14.93
N TRP A 71 14.45 -9.22 -15.88
CA TRP A 71 14.01 -10.14 -16.91
C TRP A 71 15.15 -10.56 -17.85
N LYS A 72 15.93 -9.62 -18.36
CA LYS A 72 17.08 -9.91 -19.21
C LYS A 72 18.12 -10.77 -18.50
N ALA A 73 18.37 -10.52 -17.22
CA ALA A 73 19.27 -11.36 -16.43
C ALA A 73 18.69 -12.78 -16.24
N HIS A 74 17.38 -12.89 -16.00
CA HIS A 74 16.70 -14.19 -15.93
C HIS A 74 16.87 -14.97 -17.23
N GLU A 75 16.60 -14.38 -18.40
CA GLU A 75 16.81 -15.00 -19.71
C GLU A 75 18.27 -15.44 -19.88
N PHE A 76 19.23 -14.56 -19.58
CA PHE A 76 20.64 -14.87 -19.68
C PHE A 76 21.07 -16.08 -18.82
N MET A 77 20.63 -16.12 -17.56
CA MET A 77 20.92 -17.19 -16.62
C MET A 77 20.30 -18.54 -17.01
N HIS A 78 19.32 -18.58 -17.90
CA HIS A 78 18.78 -19.81 -18.46
C HIS A 78 19.67 -20.40 -19.56
N HIS A 79 20.45 -19.57 -20.22
CA HIS A 79 21.35 -20.02 -21.29
C HIS A 79 22.79 -20.28 -20.81
N GLN A 80 23.18 -19.64 -19.70
CA GLN A 80 24.52 -19.74 -19.14
C GLN A 80 24.48 -19.78 -17.60
N THR A 81 25.40 -20.54 -17.01
CA THR A 81 25.59 -20.55 -15.56
C THR A 81 26.11 -19.20 -15.10
N ALA A 82 25.22 -18.38 -14.49
CA ALA A 82 25.55 -17.06 -14.03
C ALA A 82 24.76 -16.72 -12.76
N LYS A 83 25.21 -15.68 -12.06
CA LYS A 83 24.48 -15.04 -10.96
C LYS A 83 24.29 -13.56 -11.29
N ALA A 84 23.13 -13.01 -10.98
CA ALA A 84 22.85 -11.59 -11.21
C ALA A 84 22.53 -10.87 -9.90
N ALA A 85 22.95 -9.61 -9.78
CA ALA A 85 22.60 -8.78 -8.62
C ALA A 85 22.36 -7.33 -9.03
N PHE A 86 21.22 -6.79 -8.66
CA PHE A 86 20.86 -5.44 -9.00
C PHE A 86 20.42 -4.61 -7.78
N VAL A 87 20.79 -3.34 -7.83
CA VAL A 87 20.16 -2.32 -6.98
C VAL A 87 18.83 -1.95 -7.62
N ALA A 88 17.77 -1.88 -6.84
CA ALA A 88 16.44 -1.52 -7.32
C ALA A 88 15.68 -0.70 -6.28
N THR A 89 14.67 0.01 -6.73
CA THR A 89 13.74 0.69 -5.82
C THR A 89 12.83 -0.32 -5.11
N ASN A 90 12.37 0.00 -3.91
CA ASN A 90 11.46 -0.84 -3.13
C ASN A 90 10.18 -1.22 -3.86
N SER A 91 9.76 -0.43 -4.85
CA SER A 91 8.52 -0.62 -5.60
C SER A 91 8.36 -2.01 -6.19
N ILE A 92 9.46 -2.65 -6.62
CA ILE A 92 9.41 -3.98 -7.23
C ILE A 92 9.08 -5.10 -6.24
N CYS A 93 9.29 -4.87 -4.95
CA CYS A 93 9.02 -5.84 -3.87
C CYS A 93 7.81 -5.46 -3.02
N GLN A 94 6.93 -4.59 -3.50
CA GLN A 94 5.82 -4.03 -2.76
C GLN A 94 4.57 -3.85 -3.64
N GLY A 95 3.40 -3.88 -2.99
CA GLY A 95 2.16 -3.61 -3.67
C GLY A 95 1.80 -4.64 -4.74
N GLN A 96 1.04 -4.21 -5.73
CA GLN A 96 0.56 -5.07 -6.82
C GLN A 96 1.69 -5.56 -7.74
N LEU A 97 2.79 -4.84 -7.83
CA LEU A 97 3.91 -5.23 -8.70
C LEU A 97 4.49 -6.59 -8.33
N VAL A 98 4.44 -6.98 -7.06
CA VAL A 98 4.90 -8.30 -6.61
C VAL A 98 4.14 -9.42 -7.31
N HIS A 99 2.81 -9.37 -7.30
CA HIS A 99 1.97 -10.37 -7.97
C HIS A 99 2.13 -10.35 -9.50
N MET A 100 2.35 -9.19 -10.09
CA MET A 100 2.39 -9.02 -11.53
C MET A 100 3.72 -9.45 -12.17
N PHE A 101 4.83 -9.31 -11.44
CA PHE A 101 6.16 -9.46 -11.98
C PHE A 101 6.91 -10.72 -11.48
N TRP A 102 6.96 -10.93 -10.16
CA TRP A 102 7.83 -11.97 -9.60
C TRP A 102 7.48 -13.41 -9.96
N PRO A 103 6.21 -13.79 -10.24
CA PRO A 103 5.91 -15.12 -10.77
C PRO A 103 6.65 -15.43 -12.07
N LEU A 104 6.91 -14.42 -12.92
CA LEU A 104 7.64 -14.60 -14.17
C LEU A 104 9.07 -15.11 -13.96
N LEU A 105 9.69 -14.79 -12.82
CA LEU A 105 11.06 -15.17 -12.51
C LEU A 105 11.12 -16.37 -11.56
N LEU A 106 10.41 -16.28 -10.42
CA LEU A 106 10.58 -17.24 -9.31
C LEU A 106 9.84 -18.56 -9.54
N ASP A 107 8.74 -18.55 -10.32
CA ASP A 107 8.04 -19.79 -10.69
C ASP A 107 8.68 -20.46 -11.92
N ALA A 108 9.54 -19.73 -12.64
CA ALA A 108 10.27 -20.18 -13.82
C ALA A 108 11.72 -20.57 -13.53
N SER A 109 12.01 -21.10 -12.32
CA SER A 109 13.30 -21.63 -11.88
C SER A 109 14.38 -20.66 -11.40
N SER A 110 14.17 -19.34 -11.41
CA SER A 110 15.06 -18.43 -10.70
C SER A 110 14.73 -18.40 -9.20
N ARG A 111 15.74 -18.11 -8.37
CA ARG A 111 15.56 -17.87 -6.94
C ARG A 111 16.39 -16.69 -6.46
N ILE A 112 15.96 -16.08 -5.38
CA ILE A 112 16.73 -15.06 -4.67
C ILE A 112 17.72 -15.79 -3.76
N PHE A 113 19.03 -15.69 -4.05
CA PHE A 113 20.06 -16.36 -3.24
C PHE A 113 20.66 -15.42 -2.19
N PHE A 114 20.56 -14.10 -2.39
CA PHE A 114 20.78 -13.12 -1.35
C PHE A 114 19.95 -11.86 -1.59
N ALA A 115 19.68 -11.12 -0.52
CA ALA A 115 19.09 -9.78 -0.63
C ALA A 115 19.54 -8.89 0.53
N TYR A 116 19.65 -7.58 0.26
CA TYR A 116 19.68 -6.54 1.28
C TYR A 116 18.30 -5.91 1.39
N SER A 117 17.78 -5.86 2.61
CA SER A 117 16.51 -5.16 2.89
C SER A 117 16.64 -3.66 2.56
N SER A 118 15.51 -3.00 2.49
CA SER A 118 15.45 -1.59 2.08
C SER A 118 16.30 -0.66 2.94
N PHE A 119 17.12 0.16 2.30
CA PHE A 119 17.93 1.18 2.93
C PHE A 119 17.89 2.49 2.13
N LYS A 120 18.19 3.62 2.79
CA LYS A 120 18.29 4.91 2.12
C LYS A 120 19.59 4.97 1.33
N TRP A 121 19.47 5.18 0.01
CA TRP A 121 20.64 5.40 -0.83
C TRP A 121 21.28 6.73 -0.48
N ARG A 122 22.50 6.71 0.06
CA ARG A 122 23.29 7.91 0.32
C ARG A 122 24.28 8.11 -0.81
N ASN A 123 24.17 9.22 -1.50
CA ASN A 123 25.14 9.65 -2.51
C ASN A 123 26.01 10.76 -1.91
N LEU A 124 27.29 10.84 -2.29
CA LEU A 124 28.21 11.91 -1.88
C LEU A 124 27.89 13.27 -2.55
N ALA A 125 26.88 13.32 -3.43
CA ALA A 125 26.45 14.54 -4.09
C ALA A 125 25.61 15.45 -3.18
N THR A 126 25.74 16.75 -3.35
CA THR A 126 25.12 17.82 -2.54
C THR A 126 23.58 17.87 -2.59
N HIS A 127 22.94 17.17 -3.53
CA HIS A 127 21.49 17.01 -3.62
C HIS A 127 21.10 15.54 -3.57
N ASN A 128 20.97 15.02 -2.35
CA ASN A 128 20.51 13.65 -2.11
C ASN A 128 18.98 13.57 -2.34
N ALA A 129 18.57 13.08 -3.49
CA ALA A 129 17.24 12.50 -3.60
C ALA A 129 17.23 11.24 -2.74
N GLY A 130 16.55 11.27 -1.58
CA GLY A 130 16.49 10.16 -0.61
C GLY A 130 15.72 8.97 -1.17
N VAL A 131 16.27 8.30 -2.19
CA VAL A 131 15.66 7.12 -2.78
C VAL A 131 15.90 5.93 -1.87
N THR A 132 14.85 5.23 -1.50
CA THR A 132 14.95 3.97 -0.77
C THR A 132 15.12 2.83 -1.77
N VAL A 133 16.23 2.11 -1.64
CA VAL A 133 16.62 1.01 -2.52
C VAL A 133 16.80 -0.29 -1.74
N LEU A 134 16.92 -1.37 -2.46
CA LEU A 134 17.28 -2.70 -1.97
C LEU A 134 18.26 -3.35 -2.97
N ILE A 135 18.92 -4.43 -2.57
CA ILE A 135 19.77 -5.22 -3.47
C ILE A 135 19.20 -6.62 -3.54
N ILE A 136 19.06 -7.16 -4.74
CA ILE A 136 18.52 -8.50 -4.97
C ILE A 136 19.49 -9.28 -5.84
N GLY A 137 19.96 -10.43 -5.34
CA GLY A 137 20.74 -11.40 -6.09
C GLY A 137 19.88 -12.57 -6.56
N LEU A 138 19.90 -12.81 -7.88
CA LEU A 138 19.20 -13.91 -8.54
C LEU A 138 20.16 -14.99 -9.02
N THR A 139 19.71 -16.24 -9.00
CA THR A 139 20.40 -17.38 -9.57
C THR A 139 19.40 -18.44 -10.03
N THR A 140 19.79 -19.26 -10.99
CA THR A 140 19.08 -20.50 -11.39
C THR A 140 19.64 -21.74 -10.70
N ASP A 141 20.72 -21.59 -9.92
CA ASP A 141 21.29 -22.68 -9.13
C ASP A 141 20.28 -23.20 -8.09
N THR A 142 20.11 -24.51 -8.01
CA THR A 142 19.20 -25.21 -7.11
C THR A 142 19.74 -25.36 -5.68
N GLY A 143 20.85 -24.71 -5.36
CA GLY A 143 21.45 -24.70 -4.01
C GLY A 143 20.44 -24.32 -2.94
N LYS A 144 20.64 -24.85 -1.72
CA LYS A 144 19.72 -24.61 -0.58
C LYS A 144 20.15 -23.38 0.22
N GLY A 145 19.12 -22.60 0.63
CA GLY A 145 19.29 -21.45 1.51
C GLY A 145 19.66 -20.16 0.78
N ALA A 146 19.49 -19.05 1.47
CA ALA A 146 19.73 -17.70 1.00
C ALA A 146 20.25 -16.82 2.14
N ARG A 147 20.95 -15.74 1.80
CA ARG A 147 21.53 -14.79 2.75
C ARG A 147 20.70 -13.50 2.74
N LEU A 148 19.98 -13.22 3.81
CA LEU A 148 19.24 -11.99 3.97
C LEU A 148 20.02 -11.04 4.86
N PHE A 149 20.26 -9.84 4.37
CA PHE A 149 20.93 -8.76 5.07
C PHE A 149 19.87 -7.70 5.46
N GLU A 150 19.60 -7.59 6.75
CA GLU A 150 18.66 -6.59 7.26
C GLU A 150 19.43 -5.33 7.70
N ALA A 151 18.95 -4.16 7.23
CA ALA A 151 19.49 -2.89 7.70
C ALA A 151 19.28 -2.75 9.21
N SER A 152 20.32 -2.37 9.93
CA SER A 152 20.27 -2.01 11.34
C SER A 152 20.33 -0.50 11.52
N ASP A 153 20.11 -0.01 12.74
CA ASP A 153 20.25 1.43 13.07
C ASP A 153 21.70 1.94 12.95
N GLY A 154 22.67 1.03 12.74
CA GLY A 154 24.07 1.32 12.45
C GLY A 154 24.43 1.15 10.97
N ASP A 155 25.69 1.33 10.63
CA ASP A 155 26.22 1.14 9.27
C ASP A 155 26.37 -0.33 8.86
N GLU A 156 26.22 -1.29 9.79
CA GLU A 156 26.38 -2.71 9.54
C GLU A 156 25.03 -3.39 9.38
N ALA A 157 24.88 -4.19 8.31
CA ALA A 157 23.72 -5.02 8.11
C ALA A 157 23.81 -6.33 8.91
N ILE A 158 22.69 -6.77 9.48
CA ILE A 158 22.58 -8.05 10.16
C ILE A 158 22.36 -9.15 9.13
N GLU A 159 23.30 -10.07 9.00
CA GLU A 159 23.18 -11.23 8.12
C GLU A 159 22.36 -12.36 8.77
N LYS A 160 21.39 -12.90 8.02
CA LYS A 160 20.60 -14.07 8.41
C LYS A 160 20.67 -15.11 7.30
N PHE A 161 21.00 -16.36 7.64
CA PHE A 161 20.84 -17.46 6.72
C PHE A 161 19.41 -18.02 6.82
N VAL A 162 18.70 -18.05 5.71
CA VAL A 162 17.29 -18.45 5.64
C VAL A 162 17.05 -19.50 4.56
N PRO A 163 16.06 -20.39 4.71
CA PRO A 163 15.77 -21.41 3.70
C PRO A 163 15.42 -20.83 2.33
N ASN A 164 14.67 -19.74 2.27
CA ASN A 164 14.27 -19.03 1.05
C ASN A 164 13.96 -17.56 1.37
N ILE A 165 14.24 -16.69 0.41
CA ILE A 165 13.81 -15.29 0.41
C ILE A 165 12.73 -15.16 -0.66
N ASN A 166 11.52 -14.70 -0.29
CA ASN A 166 10.44 -14.51 -1.24
C ASN A 166 10.45 -13.10 -1.88
N ALA A 167 9.52 -12.84 -2.76
CA ALA A 167 9.40 -11.60 -3.51
C ALA A 167 9.19 -10.32 -2.65
N TYR A 168 8.82 -10.46 -1.39
CA TYR A 168 8.70 -9.35 -0.42
C TYR A 168 10.01 -9.08 0.34
N ILE A 169 11.10 -9.80 0.00
CA ILE A 169 12.40 -9.74 0.66
C ILE A 169 12.29 -10.10 2.16
N VAL A 170 11.52 -11.13 2.44
CA VAL A 170 11.36 -11.71 3.77
C VAL A 170 11.52 -13.22 3.70
N PRO A 171 11.93 -13.88 4.82
CA PRO A 171 11.99 -15.33 4.88
C PRO A 171 10.61 -15.97 4.65
N GLY A 172 10.56 -17.05 3.88
CA GLY A 172 9.33 -17.81 3.66
C GLY A 172 9.19 -18.34 2.24
N PRO A 173 8.14 -19.13 1.96
CA PRO A 173 7.87 -19.64 0.62
C PRO A 173 7.55 -18.50 -0.36
N ASN A 174 7.71 -18.76 -1.65
CA ASN A 174 7.25 -17.85 -2.67
C ASN A 174 5.74 -17.73 -2.60
N LEU A 175 5.27 -16.52 -2.40
CA LEU A 175 3.87 -16.17 -2.27
C LEU A 175 3.65 -14.79 -2.89
N TYR A 176 2.54 -14.63 -3.60
CA TYR A 176 2.19 -13.39 -4.29
C TYR A 176 0.77 -12.99 -3.91
N VAL A 177 0.64 -11.90 -3.16
CA VAL A 177 -0.68 -11.42 -2.73
C VAL A 177 -1.29 -10.59 -3.85
N ASP A 178 -2.40 -11.09 -4.41
CA ASP A 178 -3.15 -10.38 -5.44
C ASP A 178 -4.18 -9.43 -4.82
N ALA A 179 -4.39 -8.29 -5.46
CA ALA A 179 -5.35 -7.30 -5.01
C ALA A 179 -6.79 -7.79 -5.20
N VAL A 180 -7.57 -7.73 -4.15
CA VAL A 180 -8.97 -8.16 -4.14
C VAL A 180 -9.90 -6.97 -3.93
N SER A 181 -10.91 -6.81 -4.79
CA SER A 181 -11.79 -5.64 -4.80
C SER A 181 -12.77 -5.58 -3.61
N ARG A 182 -13.06 -6.70 -2.98
CA ARG A 182 -14.01 -6.80 -1.85
C ARG A 182 -13.42 -7.57 -0.69
N ALA A 183 -13.85 -7.21 0.52
CA ALA A 183 -13.48 -7.96 1.73
C ALA A 183 -14.06 -9.38 1.68
N PRO A 184 -13.42 -10.38 2.32
CA PRO A 184 -13.97 -11.71 2.49
C PRO A 184 -15.33 -11.70 3.21
N THR A 185 -16.17 -12.69 2.93
CA THR A 185 -17.47 -12.83 3.56
C THR A 185 -17.39 -12.73 5.08
N GLY A 186 -18.28 -11.96 5.67
CA GLY A 186 -18.35 -11.72 7.12
C GLY A 186 -17.51 -10.53 7.63
N ARG A 187 -16.78 -9.85 6.74
CA ARG A 187 -16.13 -8.56 7.04
C ARG A 187 -16.76 -7.43 6.23
N PRO A 188 -16.85 -6.19 6.77
CA PRO A 188 -17.35 -5.05 6.03
C PRO A 188 -16.35 -4.66 4.93
N ASP A 189 -16.87 -4.16 3.81
CA ASP A 189 -16.04 -3.53 2.79
C ASP A 189 -15.43 -2.24 3.32
N MET A 190 -14.16 -2.00 2.99
CA MET A 190 -13.47 -0.76 3.26
C MET A 190 -13.50 0.12 2.02
N TYR A 191 -14.05 1.31 2.16
CA TYR A 191 -14.23 2.24 1.04
C TYR A 191 -13.15 3.32 1.05
N TRP A 192 -12.69 3.68 -0.11
CA TRP A 192 -11.93 4.92 -0.28
C TRP A 192 -12.83 6.11 0.06
N GLY A 193 -12.29 7.15 0.66
CA GLY A 193 -13.10 8.29 1.05
C GLY A 193 -13.61 9.13 -0.13
N ASN A 194 -14.39 10.14 0.19
CA ASN A 194 -15.14 10.94 -0.76
C ASN A 194 -14.26 12.00 -1.42
N LYS A 195 -14.40 12.18 -2.76
CA LYS A 195 -13.61 13.15 -3.53
C LYS A 195 -14.51 14.24 -4.13
N PRO A 196 -14.29 15.51 -3.79
CA PRO A 196 -15.13 16.60 -4.26
C PRO A 196 -14.93 16.89 -5.76
N THR A 197 -13.70 16.98 -6.25
CA THR A 197 -13.36 17.43 -7.62
C THR A 197 -14.02 18.78 -7.96
N ASP A 198 -13.58 19.82 -7.27
CA ASP A 198 -14.30 21.07 -7.07
C ASP A 198 -13.41 22.33 -7.13
N ALA A 199 -12.11 22.19 -7.48
CA ALA A 199 -11.11 23.25 -7.39
C ALA A 199 -11.01 23.90 -5.98
N GLY A 200 -11.40 23.17 -4.91
CA GLY A 200 -11.36 23.66 -3.52
C GLY A 200 -12.61 24.41 -3.07
N ASN A 201 -13.64 24.53 -3.91
CA ASN A 201 -14.82 25.34 -3.58
C ASN A 201 -15.80 24.65 -2.59
N LEU A 202 -15.77 23.31 -2.49
CA LEU A 202 -16.59 22.57 -1.52
C LEU A 202 -15.84 22.26 -0.22
N ILE A 203 -14.56 22.63 -0.13
CA ILE A 203 -13.73 22.42 1.05
C ILE A 203 -13.39 23.78 1.66
N LEU A 204 -13.61 23.92 2.94
CA LEU A 204 -13.47 25.15 3.71
C LEU A 204 -12.42 24.99 4.79
N SER A 205 -11.70 26.04 5.07
CA SER A 205 -11.02 26.19 6.35
C SER A 205 -12.04 26.36 7.49
N PRO A 206 -11.67 26.09 8.76
CA PRO A 206 -12.55 26.36 9.90
C PRO A 206 -12.98 27.84 10.00
N ASP A 207 -12.12 28.78 9.58
CA ASP A 207 -12.43 30.22 9.58
C ASP A 207 -13.50 30.58 8.55
N GLU A 208 -13.35 30.10 7.30
CA GLU A 208 -14.35 30.29 6.26
C GLU A 208 -15.71 29.70 6.67
N ALA A 209 -15.72 28.51 7.26
CA ALA A 209 -16.94 27.88 7.75
C ALA A 209 -17.61 28.70 8.86
N ARG A 210 -16.83 29.30 9.79
CA ARG A 210 -17.32 30.21 10.81
C ARG A 210 -17.90 31.49 10.21
N GLN A 211 -17.22 32.06 9.21
CA GLN A 211 -17.70 33.27 8.51
C GLN A 211 -19.04 32.98 7.82
N ILE A 212 -19.14 31.95 7.01
CA ILE A 212 -20.36 31.54 6.30
C ILE A 212 -21.53 31.36 7.31
N THR A 213 -21.25 30.70 8.46
CA THR A 213 -22.27 30.45 9.47
C THR A 213 -22.73 31.74 10.15
N ARG A 214 -21.86 32.76 10.32
CA ARG A 214 -22.25 34.08 10.86
C ARG A 214 -23.11 34.85 9.89
N GLU A 215 -22.76 34.84 8.61
CA GLU A 215 -23.50 35.55 7.54
C GLU A 215 -24.85 34.87 7.24
N SER A 216 -24.87 33.53 7.30
CA SER A 216 -26.04 32.70 6.97
C SER A 216 -26.15 31.53 7.93
N PRO A 217 -26.84 31.67 9.09
CA PRO A 217 -26.95 30.58 10.08
C PRO A 217 -27.54 29.27 9.53
N THR A 218 -28.42 29.37 8.52
CA THR A 218 -29.02 28.22 7.84
C THR A 218 -27.97 27.35 7.11
N ALA A 219 -26.82 27.92 6.72
CA ALA A 219 -25.73 27.18 6.09
C ALA A 219 -25.15 26.09 7.00
N LYS A 220 -25.23 26.24 8.32
CA LYS A 220 -24.65 25.34 9.32
C LYS A 220 -25.05 23.87 9.09
N LYS A 221 -26.28 23.61 8.65
CA LYS A 221 -26.78 22.25 8.41
C LYS A 221 -26.06 21.55 7.25
N PHE A 222 -25.43 22.31 6.34
CA PHE A 222 -24.69 21.79 5.19
C PHE A 222 -23.19 21.66 5.44
N LEU A 223 -22.70 22.13 6.58
CA LEU A 223 -21.29 22.10 6.91
C LEU A 223 -20.98 20.87 7.77
N ARG A 224 -19.99 20.06 7.31
CA ARG A 224 -19.58 18.84 7.99
C ARG A 224 -18.07 18.83 8.24
N PRO A 225 -17.61 18.28 9.36
CA PRO A 225 -16.18 18.03 9.55
C PRO A 225 -15.65 17.07 8.45
N TYR A 226 -14.48 17.39 7.90
CA TYR A 226 -13.88 16.68 6.77
C TYR A 226 -12.48 16.18 7.14
N PHE A 227 -12.30 14.86 7.09
CA PHE A 227 -11.10 14.18 7.58
C PHE A 227 -10.40 13.39 6.49
N GLY A 228 -9.13 13.69 6.25
CA GLY A 228 -8.18 12.81 5.62
C GLY A 228 -7.22 12.22 6.65
N SER A 229 -6.14 11.60 6.20
CA SER A 229 -5.09 11.06 7.08
C SER A 229 -4.49 12.16 7.97
N ASP A 230 -4.11 13.28 7.38
CA ASP A 230 -3.48 14.39 8.09
C ASP A 230 -4.42 15.05 9.10
N GLU A 231 -5.64 15.35 8.69
CA GLU A 231 -6.62 15.98 9.55
C GLU A 231 -6.95 15.12 10.77
N PHE A 232 -7.05 13.81 10.57
CA PHE A 232 -7.29 12.86 11.65
C PHE A 232 -6.08 12.76 12.60
N ILE A 233 -4.89 12.59 12.02
CA ILE A 233 -3.67 12.39 12.81
C ILE A 233 -3.28 13.65 13.59
N LYS A 234 -3.45 14.84 12.98
CA LYS A 234 -3.11 16.14 13.60
C LYS A 234 -4.24 16.75 14.43
N GLY A 235 -5.42 16.13 14.47
CA GLY A 235 -6.58 16.65 15.21
C GLY A 235 -7.14 17.97 14.68
N SER A 236 -6.92 18.30 13.41
CA SER A 236 -7.29 19.57 12.79
C SER A 236 -8.18 19.37 11.56
N PRO A 237 -9.47 19.02 11.73
CA PRO A 237 -10.36 18.77 10.61
C PRO A 237 -10.62 20.05 9.80
N ARG A 238 -10.67 19.89 8.48
CA ARG A 238 -11.28 20.89 7.60
C ARG A 238 -12.81 20.79 7.68
N VAL A 239 -13.49 21.63 6.98
CA VAL A 239 -14.94 21.58 6.85
C VAL A 239 -15.30 21.37 5.38
N CYS A 240 -16.30 20.56 5.08
CA CYS A 240 -16.82 20.47 3.73
C CYS A 240 -18.28 20.90 3.66
N ILE A 241 -18.66 21.39 2.48
CA ILE A 241 -20.05 21.61 2.12
C ILE A 241 -20.60 20.25 1.67
N TRP A 242 -21.55 19.70 2.41
CA TRP A 242 -22.17 18.40 2.16
C TRP A 242 -23.67 18.57 1.97
N VAL A 243 -24.11 18.55 0.71
CA VAL A 243 -25.49 18.78 0.30
C VAL A 243 -26.00 17.53 -0.42
N THR A 244 -27.22 17.11 -0.09
CA THR A 244 -27.95 16.07 -0.84
C THR A 244 -28.77 16.70 -1.95
N ASP A 245 -29.18 15.91 -2.95
CA ASP A 245 -30.01 16.42 -4.04
C ASP A 245 -31.36 16.96 -3.52
N ALA A 246 -31.88 16.42 -2.40
CA ALA A 246 -33.11 16.90 -1.76
C ALA A 246 -32.94 18.28 -1.11
N ASP A 247 -31.73 18.63 -0.69
CA ASP A 247 -31.40 19.87 -0.02
C ASP A 247 -30.83 20.95 -0.95
N GLU A 248 -30.68 20.65 -2.24
CA GLU A 248 -30.02 21.54 -3.23
C GLU A 248 -30.66 22.93 -3.27
N SER A 249 -31.99 22.98 -3.35
CA SER A 249 -32.74 24.26 -3.46
C SER A 249 -32.48 25.15 -2.25
N GLU A 250 -32.51 24.56 -1.05
CA GLU A 250 -32.28 25.33 0.21
C GLU A 250 -30.81 25.73 0.31
N ALA A 251 -29.87 24.84 0.01
CA ALA A 251 -28.45 25.19 -0.01
C ALA A 251 -28.12 26.29 -1.00
N SER A 252 -28.75 26.27 -2.19
CA SER A 252 -28.59 27.30 -3.22
C SER A 252 -29.23 28.63 -2.88
N SER A 253 -30.15 28.67 -1.93
CA SER A 253 -30.69 29.93 -1.41
C SER A 253 -29.69 30.69 -0.49
N VAL A 254 -28.62 30.04 -0.06
CA VAL A 254 -27.52 30.66 0.71
C VAL A 254 -26.53 31.31 -0.27
N PRO A 255 -26.41 32.66 -0.29
CA PRO A 255 -25.62 33.34 -1.33
C PRO A 255 -24.17 32.86 -1.42
N SER A 256 -23.49 32.67 -0.28
CA SER A 256 -22.11 32.21 -0.23
C SER A 256 -21.92 30.75 -0.76
N LEU A 257 -22.93 29.89 -0.60
CA LEU A 257 -22.90 28.53 -1.15
C LEU A 257 -23.22 28.54 -2.64
N ALA A 258 -24.18 29.34 -3.08
CA ALA A 258 -24.57 29.48 -4.50
C ALA A 258 -23.38 29.90 -5.38
N VAL A 259 -22.61 30.89 -4.93
CA VAL A 259 -21.39 31.34 -5.64
C VAL A 259 -20.39 30.19 -5.77
N ARG A 260 -20.17 29.42 -4.71
CA ARG A 260 -19.25 28.28 -4.74
C ARG A 260 -19.74 27.16 -5.67
N PHE A 261 -21.06 26.90 -5.71
CA PHE A 261 -21.62 25.91 -6.64
C PHE A 261 -21.42 26.32 -8.08
N GLU A 262 -21.56 27.60 -8.41
CA GLU A 262 -21.29 28.08 -9.77
C GLU A 262 -19.80 27.89 -10.15
N GLN A 263 -18.87 28.21 -9.27
CA GLN A 263 -17.45 27.98 -9.48
C GLN A 263 -17.11 26.49 -9.66
N VAL A 264 -17.79 25.60 -8.94
CA VAL A 264 -17.66 24.14 -9.13
C VAL A 264 -18.18 23.72 -10.50
N ARG A 265 -19.29 24.28 -10.95
CA ARG A 265 -19.86 24.01 -12.27
C ARG A 265 -18.89 24.39 -13.39
N GLU A 266 -18.43 25.63 -13.40
CA GLU A 266 -17.47 26.16 -14.36
C GLU A 266 -16.18 25.32 -14.42
N PHE A 267 -15.62 24.95 -13.23
CA PHE A 267 -14.45 24.12 -13.13
C PHE A 267 -14.67 22.72 -13.75
N ARG A 268 -15.84 22.10 -13.48
CA ARG A 268 -16.15 20.78 -14.02
C ARG A 268 -16.41 20.79 -15.52
N GLU A 269 -17.08 21.82 -16.04
CA GLU A 269 -17.34 22.01 -17.47
C GLU A 269 -16.03 22.19 -18.26
N SER A 270 -15.11 23.00 -17.74
CA SER A 270 -13.82 23.28 -18.36
C SER A 270 -12.78 22.15 -18.18
N SER A 271 -13.09 21.07 -17.44
CA SER A 271 -12.15 20.01 -17.13
C SER A 271 -11.65 19.29 -18.39
N LYS A 272 -10.32 19.06 -18.46
CA LYS A 272 -9.70 18.22 -19.50
C LYS A 272 -10.10 16.75 -19.36
N ALA A 273 -10.44 16.29 -18.16
CA ALA A 273 -10.90 14.93 -17.90
C ALA A 273 -12.37 14.79 -18.31
N LYS A 274 -12.60 14.06 -19.40
CA LYS A 274 -13.95 13.86 -19.98
C LYS A 274 -14.96 13.33 -18.98
N GLU A 275 -14.53 12.46 -18.07
CA GLU A 275 -15.37 11.86 -17.02
C GLU A 275 -15.74 12.83 -15.89
N THR A 276 -15.12 14.02 -15.83
CA THR A 276 -15.48 15.06 -14.83
C THR A 276 -16.63 15.94 -15.31
N ARG A 277 -16.73 16.21 -16.61
CA ARG A 277 -17.69 17.15 -17.19
C ARG A 277 -19.16 16.84 -16.89
N PRO A 278 -19.64 15.56 -16.91
CA PRO A 278 -21.02 15.26 -16.58
C PRO A 278 -21.41 15.63 -15.14
N ALA A 279 -20.44 15.72 -14.21
CA ALA A 279 -20.70 16.10 -12.84
C ALA A 279 -20.95 17.62 -12.66
N ALA A 280 -20.78 18.44 -13.68
CA ALA A 280 -21.12 19.86 -13.67
C ALA A 280 -22.63 20.10 -13.45
N GLN A 281 -23.49 19.15 -13.83
CA GLN A 281 -24.93 19.21 -13.57
C GLN A 281 -25.32 19.14 -12.09
N TYR A 282 -24.38 18.65 -11.23
CA TYR A 282 -24.59 18.52 -9.78
C TYR A 282 -23.47 19.25 -9.01
N PRO A 283 -23.34 20.57 -9.11
CA PRO A 283 -22.22 21.31 -8.53
C PRO A 283 -22.26 21.35 -7.00
N HIS A 284 -23.42 21.16 -6.38
CA HIS A 284 -23.66 21.17 -4.93
C HIS A 284 -23.07 19.97 -4.21
N ARG A 285 -22.75 18.89 -4.91
CA ARG A 285 -22.27 17.65 -4.28
C ARG A 285 -20.89 17.19 -4.75
N PHE A 286 -20.29 16.33 -3.97
CA PHE A 286 -19.03 15.67 -4.35
C PHE A 286 -19.20 14.85 -5.60
N ARG A 287 -18.18 14.86 -6.46
CA ARG A 287 -18.18 14.04 -7.69
C ARG A 287 -18.17 12.55 -7.38
N GLN A 288 -17.38 12.13 -6.40
CA GLN A 288 -17.29 10.73 -5.97
C GLN A 288 -17.70 10.61 -4.51
N ILE A 289 -18.81 9.94 -4.28
CA ILE A 289 -19.31 9.58 -2.96
C ILE A 289 -19.19 8.07 -2.84
N GLN A 290 -18.21 7.62 -2.06
CA GLN A 290 -17.92 6.20 -1.84
C GLN A 290 -18.61 5.64 -0.60
N GLY A 291 -18.86 6.49 0.40
CA GLY A 291 -19.58 6.14 1.60
C GLY A 291 -20.31 7.34 2.17
N LYS A 292 -21.43 7.08 2.83
CA LYS A 292 -22.22 8.10 3.53
C LYS A 292 -21.90 7.99 5.02
N PRO A 293 -21.83 9.11 5.75
CA PRO A 293 -21.69 9.05 7.20
C PRO A 293 -22.89 8.31 7.78
N GLY A 294 -22.59 7.22 8.49
CA GLY A 294 -23.56 6.45 9.25
C GLY A 294 -23.57 6.88 10.73
N ASN A 295 -24.06 5.97 11.57
CA ASN A 295 -24.03 6.18 13.03
C ASN A 295 -22.58 6.12 13.55
N GLN A 296 -21.74 5.32 12.91
CA GLN A 296 -20.34 5.10 13.26
C GLN A 296 -19.48 5.02 12.01
N SER A 297 -18.34 5.70 12.01
CA SER A 297 -17.36 5.65 10.93
C SER A 297 -15.97 5.41 11.50
N ILE A 298 -15.35 4.30 11.13
CA ILE A 298 -13.94 4.01 11.44
C ILE A 298 -13.10 4.58 10.30
N ILE A 299 -12.19 5.51 10.63
CA ILE A 299 -11.24 6.09 9.68
C ILE A 299 -9.91 5.33 9.72
N VAL A 300 -9.37 5.02 8.55
CA VAL A 300 -8.08 4.36 8.37
C VAL A 300 -7.18 5.25 7.51
N PRO A 301 -6.11 5.81 8.06
CA PRO A 301 -5.17 6.64 7.30
C PRO A 301 -4.52 5.87 6.14
N ILE A 302 -4.44 6.51 4.96
CA ILE A 302 -3.71 5.96 3.82
C ILE A 302 -2.20 6.03 4.08
N HIS A 303 -1.74 7.13 4.67
CA HIS A 303 -0.33 7.34 4.97
C HIS A 303 -0.08 7.33 6.48
N SER A 304 0.91 6.58 6.91
CA SER A 304 1.39 6.56 8.30
C SER A 304 2.91 6.43 8.33
N SER A 305 3.56 7.06 9.33
CA SER A 305 5.00 6.88 9.55
C SER A 305 5.32 5.42 9.87
N GLU A 306 6.42 4.93 9.33
CA GLU A 306 7.00 3.62 9.63
C GLU A 306 7.52 3.50 11.07
N SER A 307 7.81 4.63 11.72
CA SER A 307 8.27 4.68 13.11
C SER A 307 7.15 4.42 14.12
N ARG A 308 5.87 4.57 13.73
CA ARG A 308 4.76 4.33 14.63
C ARG A 308 4.63 2.86 14.98
N PRO A 309 4.50 2.52 16.29
CA PRO A 309 4.38 1.13 16.72
C PRO A 309 3.07 0.46 16.27
N TYR A 310 2.05 1.26 15.96
CA TYR A 310 0.72 0.82 15.52
C TYR A 310 0.14 1.75 14.45
N LEU A 311 -0.75 1.23 13.61
CA LEU A 311 -1.51 2.05 12.67
C LEU A 311 -2.55 2.88 13.42
N PRO A 312 -2.53 4.22 13.33
CA PRO A 312 -3.49 5.08 14.03
C PRO A 312 -4.86 5.05 13.32
N VAL A 313 -5.68 4.08 13.67
CA VAL A 313 -7.08 3.95 13.24
C VAL A 313 -8.00 4.43 14.34
N GLY A 314 -9.16 5.01 14.03
CA GLY A 314 -10.08 5.48 15.07
C GLY A 314 -11.49 5.75 14.59
N LEU A 315 -12.31 6.29 15.49
CA LEU A 315 -13.67 6.71 15.20
C LEU A 315 -13.71 8.20 14.86
N LEU A 316 -14.58 8.55 13.91
CA LEU A 316 -14.94 9.94 13.63
C LEU A 316 -16.15 10.35 14.42
N PRO A 317 -16.28 11.67 14.74
CA PRO A 317 -17.50 12.23 15.30
C PRO A 317 -18.68 12.03 14.34
N THR A 318 -19.87 11.96 14.88
CA THR A 318 -21.12 11.79 14.11
C THR A 318 -21.22 12.88 13.02
N GLY A 319 -21.49 12.45 11.80
CA GLY A 319 -21.58 13.33 10.63
C GLY A 319 -20.23 13.72 10.01
N GLY A 320 -19.12 13.23 10.53
CA GLY A 320 -17.79 13.43 9.91
C GLY A 320 -17.69 12.76 8.54
N ILE A 321 -17.14 13.47 7.56
CA ILE A 321 -16.97 13.00 6.19
C ILE A 321 -15.52 12.56 5.98
N ILE A 322 -15.32 11.34 5.50
CA ILE A 322 -13.97 10.82 5.15
C ILE A 322 -13.59 11.29 3.76
N SER A 323 -12.42 11.92 3.65
CA SER A 323 -11.85 12.40 2.39
C SER A 323 -11.16 11.27 1.63
N ASN A 324 -10.92 11.48 0.34
CA ASN A 324 -10.13 10.56 -0.50
C ASN A 324 -8.64 10.42 -0.07
N ALA A 325 -8.22 11.07 0.98
CA ALA A 325 -6.91 10.88 1.63
C ALA A 325 -6.96 9.88 2.82
N ALA A 326 -8.08 9.20 3.02
CA ALA A 326 -8.24 8.13 4.01
C ALA A 326 -9.23 7.08 3.50
N TYR A 327 -9.24 5.91 4.16
CA TYR A 327 -10.27 4.89 3.98
C TYR A 327 -11.30 4.94 5.12
N GLY A 328 -12.47 4.38 4.87
CA GLY A 328 -13.56 4.29 5.84
C GLY A 328 -14.25 2.94 5.89
N LEU A 329 -14.60 2.52 7.11
CA LEU A 329 -15.54 1.45 7.38
C LEU A 329 -16.76 2.09 8.02
N TYR A 330 -17.91 2.04 7.33
CA TYR A 330 -19.14 2.69 7.78
C TYR A 330 -20.03 1.68 8.50
N ASP A 331 -20.57 2.06 9.66
CA ASP A 331 -21.42 1.23 10.53
C ASP A 331 -20.83 -0.16 10.86
N ALA A 332 -19.50 -0.26 10.82
CA ALA A 332 -18.80 -1.49 11.10
C ALA A 332 -18.63 -1.70 12.61
N PRO A 333 -18.84 -2.91 13.14
CA PRO A 333 -18.59 -3.22 14.55
C PRO A 333 -17.13 -2.94 14.95
N LEU A 334 -16.91 -2.49 16.20
CA LEU A 334 -15.61 -2.06 16.70
C LEU A 334 -14.52 -3.13 16.70
N TRP A 335 -14.88 -4.43 16.68
CA TRP A 335 -13.87 -5.47 16.53
C TRP A 335 -13.05 -5.35 15.25
N ASN A 336 -13.59 -4.69 14.20
CA ASN A 336 -12.82 -4.39 12.99
C ASN A 336 -11.72 -3.35 13.25
N MET A 337 -11.99 -2.36 14.11
CA MET A 337 -10.96 -1.42 14.55
C MET A 337 -9.85 -2.12 15.32
N ALA A 338 -10.18 -3.06 16.21
CA ALA A 338 -9.21 -3.86 16.95
C ALA A 338 -8.28 -4.66 16.01
N LEU A 339 -8.83 -5.28 14.96
CA LEU A 339 -8.03 -5.95 13.93
C LEU A 339 -7.03 -5.00 13.28
N ILE A 340 -7.50 -3.84 12.79
CA ILE A 340 -6.66 -2.88 12.06
C ILE A 340 -5.62 -2.23 12.99
N ALA A 341 -5.96 -1.99 14.25
CA ALA A 341 -5.07 -1.41 15.26
C ALA A 341 -4.01 -2.39 15.80
N SER A 342 -3.99 -3.65 15.35
CA SER A 342 -3.09 -4.68 15.86
C SER A 342 -1.72 -4.70 15.18
N ARG A 343 -0.73 -5.26 15.88
CA ARG A 343 0.60 -5.54 15.32
C ARG A 343 0.54 -6.52 14.16
N LEU A 344 -0.35 -7.53 14.20
CA LEU A 344 -0.56 -8.46 13.10
C LEU A 344 -0.93 -7.74 11.79
N HIS A 345 -1.88 -6.80 11.88
CA HIS A 345 -2.29 -6.04 10.71
C HIS A 345 -1.20 -5.10 10.21
N LEU A 346 -0.47 -4.45 11.14
CA LEU A 346 0.65 -3.59 10.78
C LEU A 346 1.75 -4.37 10.03
N VAL A 347 2.13 -5.55 10.50
CA VAL A 347 3.11 -6.44 9.84
C VAL A 347 2.63 -6.84 8.45
N TRP A 348 1.34 -7.17 8.32
CA TRP A 348 0.75 -7.49 7.02
C TRP A 348 0.87 -6.33 6.02
N ILE A 349 0.38 -5.15 6.38
CA ILE A 349 0.40 -3.99 5.47
C ILE A 349 1.82 -3.48 5.18
N ALA A 350 2.72 -3.58 6.15
CA ALA A 350 4.13 -3.24 5.97
C ALA A 350 4.82 -4.11 4.91
N THR A 351 4.32 -5.34 4.73
CA THR A 351 4.84 -6.33 3.78
C THR A 351 4.14 -6.24 2.42
N VAL A 352 2.79 -6.29 2.39
CA VAL A 352 2.05 -6.46 1.13
C VAL A 352 1.62 -5.15 0.49
N CYS A 353 1.48 -4.05 1.25
CA CYS A 353 1.15 -2.74 0.70
C CYS A 353 2.40 -2.00 0.20
N GLY A 354 2.18 -1.00 -0.63
CA GLY A 354 3.26 -0.11 -1.07
C GLY A 354 3.74 0.82 0.04
N LYS A 355 4.86 1.49 -0.23
CA LYS A 355 5.38 2.58 0.61
C LYS A 355 5.49 3.85 -0.22
N LEU A 356 5.39 4.98 0.44
CA LEU A 356 5.77 6.28 -0.10
C LEU A 356 7.04 6.71 0.62
N GLU A 357 8.18 6.61 -0.05
CA GLU A 357 9.51 6.63 0.56
C GLU A 357 9.64 5.46 1.57
N THR A 358 9.72 5.75 2.88
CA THR A 358 9.71 4.77 3.96
C THR A 358 8.34 4.58 4.59
N ARG A 359 7.44 5.56 4.48
CA ARG A 359 6.11 5.61 5.10
C ARG A 359 5.16 4.56 4.52
N TYR A 360 4.36 3.93 5.36
CA TYR A 360 3.32 3.01 4.90
C TYR A 360 2.31 3.74 4.03
N ARG A 361 1.99 3.13 2.88
CA ARG A 361 0.89 3.54 2.01
C ARG A 361 -0.15 2.43 1.99
N TYR A 362 -1.12 2.56 2.87
CA TYR A 362 -2.20 1.58 3.00
C TYR A 362 -2.98 1.42 1.70
N SER A 363 -3.35 0.19 1.37
CA SER A 363 -4.27 -0.15 0.29
C SER A 363 -5.36 -1.06 0.84
N ASN A 364 -6.64 -0.70 0.67
CA ASN A 364 -7.74 -1.56 1.08
C ASN A 364 -7.75 -2.88 0.32
N THR A 365 -7.41 -2.88 -0.97
CA THR A 365 -7.42 -4.07 -1.84
C THR A 365 -6.33 -5.08 -1.49
N LEU A 366 -5.20 -4.63 -0.94
CA LEU A 366 -4.11 -5.47 -0.47
C LEU A 366 -4.08 -5.61 1.06
N GLY A 367 -4.29 -4.52 1.80
CA GLY A 367 -4.19 -4.53 3.25
C GLY A 367 -5.40 -5.17 3.92
N TRP A 368 -6.59 -4.63 3.69
CA TRP A 368 -7.82 -5.09 4.35
C TRP A 368 -8.43 -6.34 3.72
N ASN A 369 -8.60 -6.30 2.39
CA ASN A 369 -9.35 -7.34 1.69
C ASN A 369 -8.61 -8.68 1.65
N THR A 370 -7.28 -8.66 1.75
CA THR A 370 -6.45 -9.87 1.75
C THR A 370 -5.96 -10.29 3.13
N PHE A 371 -6.12 -9.44 4.16
CA PHE A 371 -5.67 -9.76 5.52
C PHE A 371 -6.33 -11.05 6.01
N PRO A 372 -5.56 -12.10 6.27
CA PRO A 372 -6.14 -13.38 6.67
C PRO A 372 -6.55 -13.37 8.14
N VAL A 373 -7.84 -13.50 8.40
CA VAL A 373 -8.42 -13.55 9.75
C VAL A 373 -9.05 -14.92 9.97
N PRO A 374 -8.71 -15.63 11.07
CA PRO A 374 -9.39 -16.84 11.46
C PRO A 374 -10.90 -16.61 11.69
N THR A 375 -11.70 -17.65 11.66
CA THR A 375 -13.12 -17.56 12.02
C THR A 375 -13.26 -17.08 13.47
N LEU A 376 -13.89 -15.92 13.65
CA LEU A 376 -14.11 -15.32 14.96
C LEU A 376 -15.42 -15.83 15.57
N THR A 377 -15.37 -16.33 16.81
CA THR A 377 -16.57 -16.60 17.60
C THR A 377 -17.18 -15.29 18.12
N GLU A 378 -18.44 -15.31 18.55
CA GLU A 378 -19.06 -14.13 19.16
C GLU A 378 -18.30 -13.66 20.42
N LYS A 379 -17.72 -14.60 21.19
CA LYS A 379 -16.84 -14.27 22.30
C LYS A 379 -15.60 -13.53 21.83
N ASN A 380 -14.92 -14.01 20.75
CA ASN A 380 -13.76 -13.33 20.20
C ASN A 380 -14.09 -11.89 19.77
N LYS A 381 -15.22 -11.70 19.09
CA LYS A 381 -15.69 -10.37 18.67
C LYS A 381 -15.95 -9.46 19.87
N ALA A 382 -16.62 -9.96 20.92
CA ALA A 382 -16.87 -9.20 22.15
C ALA A 382 -15.57 -8.82 22.87
N ASP A 383 -14.58 -9.72 22.94
CA ASP A 383 -13.29 -9.43 23.54
C ASP A 383 -12.52 -8.36 22.74
N LEU A 384 -12.55 -8.44 21.39
CA LEU A 384 -11.92 -7.44 20.52
C LEU A 384 -12.63 -6.08 20.56
N ILE A 385 -13.96 -6.05 20.74
CA ILE A 385 -14.70 -4.79 20.95
C ILE A 385 -14.17 -4.09 22.21
N ARG A 386 -14.05 -4.81 23.32
CA ARG A 386 -13.47 -4.25 24.56
C ARG A 386 -12.06 -3.71 24.37
N CYS A 387 -11.20 -4.45 23.63
CA CYS A 387 -9.87 -3.97 23.31
C CYS A 387 -9.89 -2.66 22.50
N ALA A 388 -10.78 -2.54 21.53
CA ALA A 388 -10.94 -1.30 20.76
C ALA A 388 -11.43 -0.14 21.64
N GLU A 389 -12.40 -0.39 22.52
CA GLU A 389 -12.89 0.58 23.50
C GLU A 389 -11.78 1.03 24.46
N ASP A 390 -10.97 0.11 24.99
CA ASP A 390 -9.81 0.41 25.85
C ASP A 390 -8.79 1.32 25.14
N ILE A 391 -8.52 1.07 23.86
CA ILE A 391 -7.62 1.94 23.07
C ILE A 391 -8.23 3.35 22.90
N LEU A 392 -9.53 3.45 22.63
CA LEU A 392 -10.20 4.74 22.48
C LEU A 392 -10.23 5.52 23.80
N LEU A 393 -10.56 4.85 24.91
CA LEU A 393 -10.57 5.45 26.26
C LEU A 393 -9.17 5.91 26.68
N ALA A 394 -8.13 5.12 26.43
CA ALA A 394 -6.76 5.53 26.71
C ALA A 394 -6.36 6.79 25.94
N ARG A 395 -6.79 6.94 24.68
CA ARG A 395 -6.55 8.16 23.89
C ARG A 395 -7.31 9.36 24.48
N GLU A 396 -8.58 9.16 24.84
CA GLU A 396 -9.44 10.23 25.40
C GLU A 396 -8.89 10.76 26.73
N HIS A 397 -8.30 9.87 27.55
CA HIS A 397 -7.64 10.23 28.80
C HIS A 397 -6.53 11.29 28.62
N HIS A 398 -5.88 11.31 27.46
CA HIS A 398 -4.80 12.24 27.15
C HIS A 398 -5.26 13.46 26.34
N PHE A 399 -6.57 13.70 26.22
CA PHE A 399 -7.05 14.92 25.56
C PHE A 399 -6.44 16.18 26.23
N PRO A 400 -5.92 17.19 25.49
CA PRO A 400 -6.08 17.44 24.04
C PRO A 400 -4.92 16.93 23.17
N ALA A 401 -4.10 15.99 23.61
CA ALA A 401 -3.03 15.44 22.79
C ALA A 401 -3.57 14.87 21.46
N THR A 402 -2.87 15.12 20.38
CA THR A 402 -3.27 14.64 19.04
C THR A 402 -2.87 13.17 18.84
N ILE A 403 -3.43 12.53 17.83
CA ILE A 403 -2.99 11.19 17.42
C ILE A 403 -1.50 11.19 17.03
N ALA A 404 -0.99 12.29 16.47
CA ALA A 404 0.42 12.44 16.16
C ALA A 404 1.29 12.34 17.42
N ASP A 405 0.90 13.04 18.49
CA ASP A 405 1.60 13.04 19.78
C ASP A 405 1.53 11.67 20.46
N LEU A 406 0.31 11.09 20.50
CA LEU A 406 0.03 9.82 21.18
C LEU A 406 0.72 8.61 20.53
N TYR A 407 0.99 8.67 19.23
CA TYR A 407 1.63 7.58 18.48
C TYR A 407 3.08 7.89 18.09
N ASP A 408 3.68 8.89 18.71
CA ASP A 408 5.12 9.08 18.64
C ASP A 408 5.81 7.93 19.39
N PRO A 409 6.75 7.20 18.78
CA PRO A 409 7.39 6.04 19.38
C PRO A 409 8.13 6.36 20.69
N GLU A 410 8.64 7.59 20.84
CA GLU A 410 9.37 8.05 22.04
C GLU A 410 8.41 8.52 23.16
N ASN A 411 7.23 9.00 22.78
CA ASN A 411 6.30 9.69 23.70
C ASN A 411 4.96 8.96 23.89
N MET A 412 4.77 7.77 23.32
CA MET A 412 3.51 7.03 23.44
C MET A 412 3.19 6.73 24.91
N PRO A 413 2.03 7.18 25.45
CA PRO A 413 1.64 6.96 26.83
C PRO A 413 1.61 5.47 27.21
N ALA A 414 2.00 5.16 28.45
CA ALA A 414 2.13 3.78 28.92
C ALA A 414 0.78 3.03 28.97
N ASP A 415 -0.31 3.72 29.32
CA ASP A 415 -1.66 3.16 29.35
C ASP A 415 -2.19 2.87 27.92
N LEU A 416 -1.92 3.76 26.95
CA LEU A 416 -2.25 3.53 25.55
C LEU A 416 -1.44 2.35 24.98
N ARG A 417 -0.15 2.28 25.28
CA ARG A 417 0.70 1.14 24.90
C ARG A 417 0.16 -0.16 25.49
N ALA A 418 -0.20 -0.17 26.78
CA ALA A 418 -0.78 -1.32 27.45
C ALA A 418 -2.14 -1.74 26.85
N ALA A 419 -2.96 -0.80 26.38
CA ALA A 419 -4.20 -1.10 25.70
C ALA A 419 -3.96 -1.80 24.35
N HIS A 420 -2.99 -1.34 23.56
CA HIS A 420 -2.58 -2.01 22.33
C HIS A 420 -1.96 -3.39 22.59
N ASP A 421 -1.12 -3.52 23.61
CA ASP A 421 -0.50 -4.80 23.99
C ASP A 421 -1.55 -5.85 24.38
N ARG A 422 -2.63 -5.43 25.09
CA ARG A 422 -3.78 -6.31 25.37
C ARG A 422 -4.52 -6.71 24.10
N ASN A 423 -4.75 -5.78 23.20
CA ASN A 423 -5.37 -6.05 21.91
C ASN A 423 -4.56 -7.10 21.12
N ASP A 424 -3.24 -6.93 21.07
CA ASP A 424 -2.35 -7.88 20.41
C ASP A 424 -2.40 -9.25 21.10
N GLU A 425 -2.36 -9.31 22.43
CA GLU A 425 -2.44 -10.55 23.17
C GLU A 425 -3.73 -11.32 22.88
N VAL A 426 -4.87 -10.64 22.90
CA VAL A 426 -6.18 -11.25 22.60
C VAL A 426 -6.19 -11.78 21.17
N LEU A 427 -5.76 -10.98 20.21
CA LEU A 427 -5.77 -11.35 18.82
C LEU A 427 -4.79 -12.49 18.51
N GLU A 428 -3.57 -12.42 19.01
CA GLU A 428 -2.53 -13.45 18.81
C GLU A 428 -2.95 -14.81 19.38
N ARG A 429 -3.65 -14.82 20.52
CA ARG A 429 -4.25 -16.05 21.08
C ARG A 429 -5.34 -16.63 20.16
N ILE A 430 -6.09 -15.80 19.46
CA ILE A 430 -7.05 -16.28 18.46
C ILE A 430 -6.32 -16.95 17.28
N TYR A 431 -5.13 -16.45 16.89
CA TYR A 431 -4.38 -16.98 15.76
C TYR A 431 -3.61 -18.27 16.08
N ILE A 432 -2.97 -18.37 17.26
CA ILE A 432 -2.07 -19.49 17.60
C ILE A 432 -2.16 -19.98 19.03
N GLY A 433 -3.11 -19.49 19.84
CA GLY A 433 -3.29 -19.89 21.24
C GLY A 433 -2.29 -19.26 22.25
N ARG A 434 -1.32 -18.48 21.76
CA ARG A 434 -0.29 -17.79 22.56
C ARG A 434 0.14 -16.49 21.87
N ARG A 435 1.07 -15.74 22.49
CA ARG A 435 1.73 -14.62 21.82
C ARG A 435 2.77 -15.12 20.80
N PHE A 436 2.94 -14.36 19.72
CA PHE A 436 4.04 -14.57 18.77
C PHE A 436 5.38 -14.12 19.39
N LYS A 437 6.45 -14.74 18.98
CA LYS A 437 7.80 -14.40 19.43
C LYS A 437 8.30 -13.09 18.83
N ASN A 438 7.99 -12.87 17.54
CA ASN A 438 8.44 -11.72 16.76
C ASN A 438 7.58 -11.53 15.49
N ASP A 439 7.87 -10.49 14.71
CA ASP A 439 7.15 -10.18 13.49
C ASP A 439 7.36 -11.20 12.36
N THR A 440 8.50 -11.88 12.34
CA THR A 440 8.75 -12.98 11.37
C THR A 440 7.75 -14.12 11.59
N GLU A 441 7.57 -14.57 12.84
CA GLU A 441 6.59 -15.62 13.17
C GLU A 441 5.14 -15.16 12.87
N ARG A 442 4.83 -13.87 13.10
CA ARG A 442 3.53 -13.28 12.70
C ARG A 442 3.32 -13.41 11.19
N LEU A 443 4.32 -13.02 10.42
CA LEU A 443 4.24 -13.01 8.96
C LEU A 443 4.14 -14.43 8.38
N GLU A 444 4.92 -15.38 8.89
CA GLU A 444 4.83 -16.80 8.51
C GLU A 444 3.41 -17.34 8.71
N LYS A 445 2.80 -17.04 9.88
CA LYS A 445 1.42 -17.46 10.16
C LYS A 445 0.40 -16.78 9.26
N LEU A 446 0.58 -15.50 8.98
CA LEU A 446 -0.29 -14.75 8.06
C LEU A 446 -0.21 -15.32 6.65
N PHE A 447 0.97 -15.64 6.15
CA PHE A 447 1.15 -16.26 4.84
C PHE A 447 0.54 -17.67 4.77
N ASP A 448 0.71 -18.50 5.80
CA ASP A 448 0.04 -19.81 5.91
C ASP A 448 -1.50 -19.67 5.82
N LEU A 449 -2.07 -18.74 6.57
CA LEU A 449 -3.51 -18.50 6.57
C LEU A 449 -4.00 -17.92 5.22
N TYR A 450 -3.25 -16.99 4.63
CA TYR A 450 -3.57 -16.44 3.32
C TYR A 450 -3.60 -17.53 2.25
N THR A 451 -2.60 -18.40 2.22
CA THR A 451 -2.55 -19.55 1.29
C THR A 451 -3.76 -20.46 1.44
N LYS A 452 -4.16 -20.78 2.69
CA LYS A 452 -5.34 -21.58 2.96
C LYS A 452 -6.65 -20.90 2.54
N MET A 453 -6.74 -19.59 2.78
CA MET A 453 -7.90 -18.77 2.39
C MET A 453 -8.08 -18.74 0.87
N THR A 454 -6.98 -18.54 0.13
CA THR A 454 -7.03 -18.47 -1.35
C THR A 454 -7.23 -19.84 -1.99
N ALA A 455 -6.64 -20.90 -1.44
CA ALA A 455 -6.86 -22.27 -1.92
C ALA A 455 -8.34 -22.69 -1.78
N SER A 456 -9.03 -22.29 -0.71
CA SER A 456 -10.44 -22.57 -0.50
C SER A 456 -11.38 -21.74 -1.38
N ALA A 457 -10.95 -20.57 -1.82
CA ALA A 457 -11.70 -19.67 -2.71
C ALA A 457 -11.53 -20.02 -4.21
N ALA A 458 -10.53 -20.82 -4.58
CA ALA A 458 -10.33 -21.25 -5.97
C ALA A 458 -11.52 -22.13 -6.42
N PRO A 459 -12.21 -21.81 -7.54
CA PRO A 459 -13.28 -22.65 -8.05
C PRO A 459 -12.71 -24.06 -8.34
N ALA A 460 -13.37 -25.11 -7.84
CA ALA A 460 -13.02 -26.49 -8.14
C ALA A 460 -12.83 -26.62 -9.65
N LYS A 461 -11.61 -26.99 -10.10
CA LYS A 461 -11.29 -27.16 -11.53
C LYS A 461 -12.36 -28.01 -12.18
N GLY A 462 -13.27 -27.39 -12.92
CA GLY A 462 -14.37 -28.02 -13.60
C GLY A 462 -13.84 -29.13 -14.49
N LYS A 463 -14.30 -30.39 -14.27
CA LYS A 463 -14.10 -31.49 -15.20
C LYS A 463 -14.50 -30.99 -16.59
N LYS A 464 -13.54 -30.92 -17.51
CA LYS A 464 -13.80 -30.71 -18.93
C LYS A 464 -14.86 -31.72 -19.35
N ARG A 465 -16.08 -31.28 -19.62
CA ARG A 465 -17.06 -32.08 -20.32
C ARG A 465 -16.47 -32.45 -21.67
N LYS A 466 -16.15 -33.74 -21.87
CA LYS A 466 -15.89 -34.27 -23.19
C LYS A 466 -17.14 -33.99 -24.01
N ALA A 467 -17.07 -33.13 -24.99
CA ALA A 467 -18.05 -33.01 -26.06
C ALA A 467 -18.01 -34.35 -26.78
N GLY A 468 -19.06 -35.16 -26.64
CA GLY A 468 -19.26 -36.37 -27.41
C GLY A 468 -19.37 -35.98 -28.88
N ALA A 469 -18.54 -36.60 -29.70
CA ALA A 469 -18.80 -36.71 -31.12
C ALA A 469 -20.01 -37.61 -31.30
N ASN A 470 -21.04 -37.08 -31.97
CA ASN A 470 -21.96 -37.91 -32.73
C ASN A 470 -22.67 -37.07 -33.79
N ALA A 471 -22.53 -37.61 -35.03
CA ALA A 471 -23.24 -37.39 -36.28
C ALA A 471 -23.17 -36.04 -36.97
#